data_2a10247f3933c4cc7eb670d46f01d295
#
_entry.id   2a10247f3933c4cc7eb670d46f01d295
#
_cell.length_a   1.000
_cell.length_b   1.000
_cell.length_c   1.000
_cell.angle_alpha   90.00
_cell.angle_beta   90.00
_cell.angle_gamma   90.00
#
_symmetry.space_group_name_H-M   'P 1'
#
loop_
_entity.id
_entity.type
_entity.pdbx_description
1 polymer ?
#
loop_
_entity_poly.entity_id
_entity_poly.type
_entity_poly.pdbx_seq_one_letter_code
_entity_poly.pdbx_strand_id
1 'polypeptide(L)'
;MGQIGLLANDSFLIELSLLGLKGLSIRGKPEKERFKVEIEELNQYFSKKRDSFTFKVKISGTDFQKSVFNNMKTIKYGKVLTYKELAEKIGKPKAYRAVGSACGANKIPIVIPCHRVVSSTGLGGFGGGLERKKFLLNLESN
;
A
#
# COMPACT_ATOMS: atom_id res chain seq x y z
N MET A 1 -4.24 12.29 7.49
CA MET A 1 -3.09 11.47 7.06
C MET A 1 -1.74 12.13 7.31
N GLY A 2 -1.65 13.41 7.22
CA GLY A 2 -0.40 14.15 7.29
C GLY A 2 0.32 14.19 5.94
N GLN A 3 1.60 14.48 5.96
CA GLN A 3 2.40 14.57 4.74
C GLN A 3 2.74 13.19 4.18
N ILE A 4 2.68 13.07 2.86
CA ILE A 4 3.07 11.86 2.14
C ILE A 4 4.33 12.16 1.34
N GLY A 5 5.33 11.27 1.42
CA GLY A 5 6.53 11.35 0.60
C GLY A 5 6.44 10.39 -0.58
N LEU A 6 6.93 10.81 -1.74
CA LEU A 6 6.97 10.00 -2.94
C LEU A 6 8.41 9.92 -3.47
N LEU A 7 8.80 8.74 -3.90
CA LEU A 7 10.09 8.50 -4.55
C LEU A 7 9.85 7.72 -5.84
N ALA A 8 10.49 8.17 -6.92
CA ALA A 8 10.31 7.54 -8.24
C ALA A 8 11.61 7.53 -9.02
N ASN A 9 11.70 6.60 -9.98
CA ASN A 9 12.66 6.70 -11.08
C ASN A 9 11.95 7.32 -12.30
N ASP A 10 12.56 7.25 -13.48
CA ASP A 10 12.01 7.89 -14.68
C ASP A 10 10.64 7.33 -15.10
N SER A 11 10.34 6.07 -14.79
CA SER A 11 9.16 5.38 -15.30
C SER A 11 8.17 4.95 -14.23
N PHE A 12 8.63 4.74 -12.98
CA PHE A 12 7.83 4.10 -11.94
C PHE A 12 7.90 4.84 -10.62
N LEU A 13 6.77 4.86 -9.89
CA LEU A 13 6.79 5.16 -8.46
C LEU A 13 7.40 3.95 -7.75
N ILE A 14 8.39 4.18 -6.90
CA ILE A 14 9.11 3.12 -6.19
C ILE A 14 8.87 3.12 -4.69
N GLU A 15 8.52 4.25 -4.10
CA GLU A 15 8.13 4.33 -2.68
C GLU A 15 7.07 5.39 -2.46
N LEU A 16 6.21 5.12 -1.48
CA LEU A 16 5.25 6.07 -0.93
C LEU A 16 5.38 5.98 0.59
N SER A 17 5.75 7.07 1.23
CA SER A 17 5.88 7.11 2.69
C SER A 17 4.73 7.87 3.33
N LEU A 18 4.08 7.24 4.30
CA LEU A 18 3.06 7.88 5.12
C LEU A 18 3.66 8.75 6.22
N LEU A 19 4.99 8.75 6.33
CA LEU A 19 5.74 9.56 7.29
C LEU A 19 6.41 10.78 6.64
N GLY A 20 5.99 11.15 5.44
CA GLY A 20 6.57 12.25 4.68
C GLY A 20 7.93 11.88 4.09
N LEU A 21 8.71 12.89 3.73
CA LEU A 21 10.02 12.67 3.09
C LEU A 21 11.00 11.91 3.98
N LYS A 22 10.93 12.09 5.29
CA LYS A 22 11.83 11.40 6.23
C LYS A 22 11.65 9.88 6.26
N GLY A 23 10.50 9.39 5.83
CA GLY A 23 10.23 7.95 5.76
C GLY A 23 10.72 7.27 4.50
N LEU A 24 11.24 8.01 3.53
CA LEU A 24 11.78 7.43 2.29
C LEU A 24 13.17 6.84 2.52
N SER A 25 13.47 5.75 1.81
CA SER A 25 14.73 5.03 1.96
C SER A 25 15.94 5.84 1.51
N ILE A 26 15.77 6.69 0.49
CA ILE A 26 16.80 7.58 -0.02
C ILE A 26 16.20 8.96 -0.29
N ARG A 27 17.07 9.98 -0.37
CA ARG A 27 16.68 11.32 -0.77
C ARG A 27 16.99 11.53 -2.23
N GLY A 28 15.99 12.00 -2.98
CA GLY A 28 16.17 12.36 -4.37
C GLY A 28 16.06 13.88 -4.54
N LYS A 29 16.09 14.31 -5.80
CA LYS A 29 15.86 15.70 -6.17
C LYS A 29 14.35 15.99 -6.12
N PRO A 30 13.89 17.06 -5.44
CA PRO A 30 12.48 17.43 -5.43
C PRO A 30 12.01 17.83 -6.82
N GLU A 31 10.95 17.15 -7.33
CA GLU A 31 10.37 17.41 -8.65
C GLU A 31 8.87 17.24 -8.61
N LYS A 32 8.13 18.28 -8.24
CA LYS A 32 6.67 18.22 -8.18
C LYS A 32 6.01 17.88 -9.51
N GLU A 33 6.54 18.41 -10.61
CA GLU A 33 5.99 18.13 -11.94
C GLU A 33 6.05 16.65 -12.30
N ARG A 34 7.11 15.96 -11.88
CA ARG A 34 7.25 14.52 -12.09
C ARG A 34 6.12 13.75 -11.43
N PHE A 35 5.63 14.22 -10.29
CA PHE A 35 4.60 13.56 -9.49
C PHE A 35 3.19 14.11 -9.70
N LYS A 36 2.98 14.92 -10.72
CA LYS A 36 1.69 15.57 -10.96
C LYS A 36 0.51 14.59 -11.00
N VAL A 37 0.65 13.50 -11.73
CA VAL A 37 -0.39 12.48 -11.84
C VAL A 37 -0.61 11.78 -10.50
N GLU A 38 0.47 11.37 -9.85
CA GLU A 38 0.41 10.68 -8.56
C GLU A 38 -0.26 11.56 -7.49
N ILE A 39 0.13 12.83 -7.41
CA ILE A 39 -0.44 13.78 -6.45
C ILE A 39 -1.94 13.97 -6.73
N GLU A 40 -2.31 14.17 -7.97
CA GLU A 40 -3.71 14.38 -8.36
C GLU A 40 -4.55 13.16 -8.02
N GLU A 41 -4.09 11.95 -8.36
CA GLU A 41 -4.83 10.73 -8.10
C GLU A 41 -4.92 10.42 -6.60
N LEU A 42 -3.88 10.69 -5.82
CA LEU A 42 -3.94 10.55 -4.37
C LEU A 42 -4.94 11.54 -3.76
N ASN A 43 -4.95 12.78 -4.22
CA ASN A 43 -5.93 13.76 -3.75
C ASN A 43 -7.37 13.33 -4.07
N GLN A 44 -7.59 12.78 -5.26
CA GLN A 44 -8.88 12.24 -5.65
C GLN A 44 -9.28 11.05 -4.78
N TYR A 45 -8.34 10.17 -4.48
CA TYR A 45 -8.57 9.04 -3.58
C TYR A 45 -9.01 9.51 -2.18
N PHE A 46 -8.28 10.45 -1.58
CA PHE A 46 -8.62 10.98 -0.26
C PHE A 46 -9.94 11.78 -0.27
N SER A 47 -10.34 12.31 -1.42
CA SER A 47 -11.62 13.01 -1.58
C SER A 47 -12.77 12.09 -1.97
N LYS A 48 -12.56 10.77 -1.97
CA LYS A 48 -13.54 9.74 -2.35
C LYS A 48 -14.01 9.85 -3.80
N LYS A 49 -13.17 10.41 -4.65
CA LYS A 49 -13.47 10.57 -6.08
C LYS A 49 -12.78 9.53 -6.95
N ARG A 50 -11.99 8.64 -6.35
CA ARG A 50 -11.21 7.64 -7.07
C ARG A 50 -11.02 6.41 -6.20
N ASP A 51 -11.15 5.23 -6.79
CA ASP A 51 -10.97 3.95 -6.10
C ASP A 51 -9.81 3.11 -6.63
N SER A 52 -9.11 3.58 -7.66
CA SER A 52 -7.95 2.90 -8.25
C SER A 52 -6.96 3.91 -8.80
N PHE A 53 -5.74 3.44 -9.10
CA PHE A 53 -4.66 4.31 -9.59
C PHE A 53 -4.20 3.85 -10.97
N THR A 54 -3.80 4.82 -11.80
CA THR A 54 -3.38 4.55 -13.19
C THR A 54 -1.87 4.60 -13.39
N PHE A 55 -1.13 5.26 -12.49
CA PHE A 55 0.32 5.38 -12.63
C PHE A 55 1.02 4.05 -12.33
N LYS A 56 2.20 3.88 -12.92
CA LYS A 56 2.97 2.65 -12.80
C LYS A 56 3.79 2.65 -11.51
N VAL A 57 3.82 1.50 -10.84
CA VAL A 57 4.64 1.28 -9.65
C VAL A 57 5.61 0.13 -9.91
N LYS A 58 6.79 0.20 -9.29
CA LYS A 58 7.75 -0.89 -9.34
C LYS A 58 7.63 -1.71 -8.06
N ILE A 59 7.20 -2.95 -8.21
CA ILE A 59 7.14 -3.92 -7.12
C ILE A 59 8.50 -4.58 -7.00
N SER A 60 9.13 -4.47 -5.83
CA SER A 60 10.43 -5.06 -5.55
C SER A 60 10.37 -5.93 -4.30
N GLY A 61 11.35 -6.80 -4.13
CA GLY A 61 11.45 -7.72 -3.01
C GLY A 61 11.73 -9.14 -3.46
N THR A 62 11.60 -10.09 -2.55
CA THR A 62 11.73 -11.52 -2.86
C THR A 62 10.57 -11.99 -3.74
N ASP A 63 10.69 -13.16 -4.35
CA ASP A 63 9.61 -13.73 -5.15
C ASP A 63 8.34 -13.92 -4.31
N PHE A 64 8.49 -14.36 -3.06
CA PHE A 64 7.36 -14.49 -2.14
C PHE A 64 6.69 -13.14 -1.88
N GLN A 65 7.48 -12.11 -1.55
CA GLN A 65 6.96 -10.76 -1.30
C GLN A 65 6.23 -10.21 -2.54
N LYS A 66 6.82 -10.37 -3.72
CA LYS A 66 6.18 -9.94 -4.96
C LYS A 66 4.86 -10.65 -5.20
N SER A 67 4.77 -11.94 -4.89
CA SER A 67 3.53 -12.71 -4.98
C SER A 67 2.46 -12.13 -4.03
N VAL A 68 2.85 -11.81 -2.80
CA VAL A 68 1.94 -11.19 -1.82
C VAL A 68 1.47 -9.83 -2.34
N PHE A 69 2.38 -8.98 -2.80
CA PHE A 69 2.04 -7.64 -3.28
C PHE A 69 1.12 -7.68 -4.49
N ASN A 70 1.40 -8.55 -5.47
CA ASN A 70 0.55 -8.70 -6.65
C ASN A 70 -0.85 -9.18 -6.30
N ASN A 71 -0.98 -10.07 -5.33
CA ASN A 71 -2.28 -10.54 -4.87
C ASN A 71 -3.02 -9.49 -4.05
N MET A 72 -2.30 -8.68 -3.24
CA MET A 72 -2.93 -7.55 -2.53
C MET A 72 -3.54 -6.54 -3.49
N LYS A 73 -2.90 -6.30 -4.64
CA LYS A 73 -3.43 -5.38 -5.65
C LYS A 73 -4.79 -5.81 -6.19
N THR A 74 -5.15 -7.06 -6.05
CA THR A 74 -6.47 -7.57 -6.50
C THR A 74 -7.57 -7.34 -5.46
N ILE A 75 -7.24 -6.92 -4.25
CA ILE A 75 -8.24 -6.60 -3.23
C ILE A 75 -8.89 -5.26 -3.59
N LYS A 76 -10.17 -5.31 -3.89
CA LYS A 76 -10.91 -4.14 -4.37
C LYS A 76 -11.14 -3.12 -3.26
N TYR A 77 -11.26 -1.86 -3.65
CA TYR A 77 -11.65 -0.75 -2.79
C TYR A 77 -12.87 -1.13 -1.95
N GLY A 78 -12.80 -0.85 -0.66
CA GLY A 78 -13.88 -1.18 0.27
C GLY A 78 -13.96 -2.64 0.70
N LYS A 79 -13.04 -3.48 0.24
CA LYS A 79 -12.98 -4.89 0.61
C LYS A 79 -11.74 -5.18 1.45
N VAL A 80 -11.80 -6.25 2.23
CA VAL A 80 -10.68 -6.70 3.04
C VAL A 80 -10.50 -8.22 2.90
N LEU A 81 -9.26 -8.68 3.11
CA LEU A 81 -8.94 -10.09 3.28
C LEU A 81 -8.18 -10.24 4.61
N THR A 82 -8.34 -11.40 5.24
CA THR A 82 -7.47 -11.74 6.37
C THR A 82 -6.11 -12.21 5.84
N TYR A 83 -5.10 -12.20 6.71
CA TYR A 83 -3.79 -12.76 6.36
C TYR A 83 -3.91 -14.22 5.90
N LYS A 84 -4.78 -14.99 6.55
CA LYS A 84 -5.06 -16.37 6.16
C LYS A 84 -5.66 -16.48 4.77
N GLU A 85 -6.66 -15.67 4.48
CA GLU A 85 -7.31 -15.67 3.16
C GLU A 85 -6.32 -15.28 2.07
N LEU A 86 -5.46 -14.31 2.33
CA LEU A 86 -4.43 -13.91 1.38
C LEU A 86 -3.41 -15.05 1.17
N ALA A 87 -3.01 -15.74 2.27
CA ALA A 87 -2.13 -16.90 2.18
C ALA A 87 -2.74 -18.02 1.33
N GLU A 88 -4.02 -18.30 1.53
CA GLU A 88 -4.75 -19.26 0.71
C GLU A 88 -4.76 -18.88 -0.76
N LYS A 89 -4.99 -17.59 -1.03
CA LYS A 89 -5.05 -17.06 -2.39
C LYS A 89 -3.74 -17.23 -3.15
N ILE A 90 -2.58 -17.13 -2.47
CA ILE A 90 -1.28 -17.35 -3.09
C ILE A 90 -0.87 -18.84 -3.10
N GLY A 91 -1.74 -19.74 -2.67
CA GLY A 91 -1.48 -21.17 -2.67
C GLY A 91 -0.60 -21.67 -1.52
N LYS A 92 -0.44 -20.88 -0.47
CA LYS A 92 0.41 -21.22 0.70
C LYS A 92 -0.37 -20.95 2.00
N PRO A 93 -1.42 -21.74 2.29
CA PRO A 93 -2.34 -21.43 3.40
C PRO A 93 -1.68 -21.41 4.78
N LYS A 94 -0.55 -22.09 4.96
CA LYS A 94 0.17 -22.09 6.23
C LYS A 94 1.13 -20.89 6.39
N ALA A 95 1.34 -20.11 5.32
CA ALA A 95 2.32 -19.03 5.31
C ALA A 95 1.72 -17.69 5.78
N TYR A 96 0.64 -17.68 6.54
CA TYR A 96 -0.04 -16.44 6.93
C TYR A 96 0.82 -15.47 7.74
N ARG A 97 1.78 -15.99 8.55
CA ARG A 97 2.73 -15.15 9.29
C ARG A 97 3.72 -14.48 8.35
N ALA A 98 4.24 -15.25 7.38
CA ALA A 98 5.14 -14.71 6.37
C ALA A 98 4.42 -13.69 5.47
N VAL A 99 3.13 -13.89 5.20
CA VAL A 99 2.28 -12.93 4.50
C VAL A 99 2.19 -11.62 5.30
N GLY A 100 1.99 -11.71 6.61
CA GLY A 100 1.98 -10.53 7.48
C GLY A 100 3.29 -9.77 7.44
N SER A 101 4.43 -10.47 7.49
CA SER A 101 5.75 -9.85 7.37
C SER A 101 5.93 -9.18 6.01
N ALA A 102 5.48 -9.83 4.94
CA ALA A 102 5.55 -9.26 3.59
C ALA A 102 4.70 -7.98 3.50
N CYS A 103 3.50 -7.97 4.09
CA CYS A 103 2.67 -6.76 4.15
C CYS A 103 3.41 -5.61 4.83
N GLY A 104 4.14 -5.90 5.90
CA GLY A 104 4.95 -4.90 6.61
C GLY A 104 6.14 -4.39 5.80
N ALA A 105 6.59 -5.13 4.80
CA ALA A 105 7.69 -4.74 3.92
C ALA A 105 7.22 -3.93 2.69
N ASN A 106 5.94 -3.66 2.57
CA ASN A 106 5.38 -2.91 1.44
C ASN A 106 5.88 -1.46 1.44
N LYS A 107 6.58 -1.07 0.39
CA LYS A 107 7.13 0.28 0.23
C LYS A 107 6.19 1.26 -0.46
N ILE A 108 5.03 0.79 -0.95
CA ILE A 108 4.09 1.63 -1.70
C ILE A 108 2.68 1.43 -1.13
N PRO A 109 2.46 1.73 0.16
CA PRO A 109 1.13 1.57 0.77
C PRO A 109 0.09 2.43 0.05
N ILE A 110 -1.16 2.13 0.26
CA ILE A 110 -2.32 2.70 -0.43
C ILE A 110 -2.45 2.16 -1.85
N VAL A 111 -1.43 2.32 -2.68
CA VAL A 111 -1.43 1.83 -4.08
C VAL A 111 -1.36 0.31 -4.10
N ILE A 112 -0.45 -0.27 -3.30
CA ILE A 112 -0.46 -1.69 -2.98
C ILE A 112 -1.15 -1.78 -1.62
N PRO A 113 -2.44 -2.18 -1.56
CA PRO A 113 -3.29 -1.85 -0.43
C PRO A 113 -3.12 -2.78 0.78
N CYS A 114 -1.99 -2.73 1.44
CA CYS A 114 -1.75 -3.54 2.64
C CYS A 114 -2.70 -3.19 3.79
N HIS A 115 -3.31 -2.00 3.78
CA HIS A 115 -4.35 -1.65 4.76
C HIS A 115 -5.62 -2.51 4.61
N ARG A 116 -5.83 -3.15 3.45
CA ARG A 116 -6.97 -4.05 3.20
C ARG A 116 -6.72 -5.48 3.67
N VAL A 117 -5.57 -5.74 4.29
CA VAL A 117 -5.25 -7.05 4.87
C VAL A 117 -5.33 -6.93 6.39
N VAL A 118 -6.17 -7.73 7.00
CA VAL A 118 -6.50 -7.63 8.42
C VAL A 118 -6.30 -8.97 9.11
N SER A 119 -6.24 -8.93 10.45
CA SER A 119 -6.26 -10.14 11.27
C SER A 119 -7.69 -10.71 11.33
N SER A 120 -7.83 -12.00 11.60
CA SER A 120 -9.15 -12.62 11.81
C SER A 120 -9.86 -12.08 13.06
N THR A 121 -9.12 -11.46 13.99
CA THR A 121 -9.67 -10.96 15.26
C THR A 121 -9.59 -9.43 15.40
N GLY A 122 -9.07 -8.72 14.40
CA GLY A 122 -8.94 -7.26 14.49
C GLY A 122 -8.24 -6.67 13.28
N LEU A 123 -7.66 -5.48 13.46
CA LEU A 123 -7.01 -4.75 12.36
C LEU A 123 -5.73 -5.40 11.84
N GLY A 124 -5.00 -6.12 12.70
CA GLY A 124 -3.65 -6.53 12.39
C GLY A 124 -2.66 -5.38 12.47
N GLY A 125 -1.48 -5.57 11.90
CA GLY A 125 -0.44 -4.54 11.91
C GLY A 125 -0.54 -3.57 10.74
N PHE A 126 0.21 -2.47 10.84
CA PHE A 126 0.35 -1.51 9.74
C PHE A 126 1.60 -0.64 9.98
N GLY A 127 2.50 -0.58 8.98
CA GLY A 127 3.74 0.19 9.09
C GLY A 127 3.54 1.68 9.30
N GLY A 128 2.45 2.25 8.81
CA GLY A 128 2.09 3.65 9.03
C GLY A 128 1.37 3.93 10.35
N GLY A 129 1.14 2.89 11.17
CA GLY A 129 0.40 3.00 12.43
C GLY A 129 -1.07 2.66 12.29
N LEU A 130 -1.66 2.12 13.37
CA LEU A 130 -3.04 1.65 13.35
C LEU A 130 -4.06 2.78 13.12
N GLU A 131 -3.76 4.00 13.58
CA GLU A 131 -4.65 5.13 13.34
C GLU A 131 -4.81 5.42 11.84
N ARG A 132 -3.71 5.36 11.09
CA ARG A 132 -3.75 5.53 9.63
C ARG A 132 -4.47 4.37 8.95
N LYS A 133 -4.29 3.15 9.44
CA LYS A 133 -5.00 1.98 8.91
C LYS A 133 -6.51 2.15 9.09
N LYS A 134 -6.95 2.53 10.28
CA LYS A 134 -8.36 2.82 10.56
C LYS A 134 -8.89 3.91 9.64
N PHE A 135 -8.12 4.98 9.48
CA PHE A 135 -8.51 6.09 8.61
C PHE A 135 -8.75 5.61 7.17
N LEU A 136 -7.83 4.82 6.63
CA LEU A 136 -7.95 4.32 5.26
C LEU A 136 -9.14 3.36 5.11
N LEU A 137 -9.33 2.45 6.04
CA LEU A 137 -10.46 1.53 6.01
C LEU A 137 -11.80 2.27 6.12
N ASN A 138 -11.89 3.27 6.99
CA ASN A 138 -13.09 4.08 7.13
C ASN A 138 -13.35 4.92 5.87
N LEU A 139 -12.29 5.47 5.28
CA LEU A 139 -12.40 6.22 4.03
C LEU A 139 -13.03 5.36 2.93
N GLU A 140 -12.64 4.10 2.85
CA GLU A 140 -13.10 3.17 1.82
C GLU A 140 -14.44 2.51 2.13
N SER A 141 -14.96 2.63 3.33
CA SER A 141 -16.17 1.90 3.75
C SER A 141 -17.48 2.53 3.28
N ASN A 142 -17.43 3.72 2.72
CA ASN A 142 -18.64 4.43 2.28
C ASN A 142 -18.54 4.83 0.81
#